data_2956c3c5e94bcebb91dc04ef5023636c
#
_entry.id   2956c3c5e94bcebb91dc04ef5023636c
#
_cell.length_a   1.000
_cell.length_b   1.000
_cell.length_c   1.000
_cell.angle_alpha   90.00
_cell.angle_beta   90.00
_cell.angle_gamma   90.00
#
_symmetry.space_group_name_H-M   'P 1'
#
loop_
_entity.id
_entity.type
_entity.pdbx_description
1 polymer ?
#
loop_
_entity_poly.entity_id
_entity_poly.type
_entity_poly.pdbx_seq_one_letter_code
_entity_poly.pdbx_strand_id
1 'polypeptide(L)'
;MSLLDIKSNLRQYLSLKKEVELLTKRQDELKSRLKATVEAAGETDDRGHVILKVDDEITGEVTLTQQRRVSKTLDMDVAETLLKERGIYDKCVKMIPVLQEDAIMSCVYTGEISEADVDTMFPSKISYAFLVKASND
;
A
#
# COMPACT_ATOMS: atom_id res chain seq x y z
N MET A 1 -11.68 -33.57 -13.19
CA MET A 1 -12.07 -32.46 -14.06
C MET A 1 -11.57 -32.72 -15.48
N SER A 2 -12.43 -32.66 -16.46
CA SER A 2 -12.04 -32.90 -17.84
C SER A 2 -11.29 -31.69 -18.45
N LEU A 3 -10.59 -31.91 -19.56
CA LEU A 3 -9.92 -30.83 -20.28
C LEU A 3 -10.89 -29.76 -20.75
N LEU A 4 -12.11 -30.14 -21.12
CA LEU A 4 -13.17 -29.20 -21.53
C LEU A 4 -13.58 -28.31 -20.36
N ASP A 5 -13.67 -28.86 -19.15
CA ASP A 5 -14.00 -28.11 -17.94
C ASP A 5 -12.88 -27.12 -17.59
N ILE A 6 -11.64 -27.55 -17.72
CA ILE A 6 -10.48 -26.68 -17.49
C ILE A 6 -10.48 -25.50 -18.47
N LYS A 7 -10.70 -25.78 -19.75
CA LYS A 7 -10.76 -24.73 -20.77
C LYS A 7 -11.92 -23.76 -20.55
N SER A 8 -13.09 -24.28 -20.16
CA SER A 8 -14.27 -23.46 -19.88
C SER A 8 -13.99 -22.53 -18.67
N ASN A 9 -13.47 -23.08 -17.60
CA ASN A 9 -13.14 -22.32 -16.42
C ASN A 9 -12.07 -21.25 -16.70
N LEU A 10 -11.07 -21.60 -17.50
CA LEU A 10 -10.02 -20.65 -17.91
C LEU A 10 -10.60 -19.50 -18.71
N ARG A 11 -11.45 -19.78 -19.68
CA ARG A 11 -12.09 -18.73 -20.51
C ARG A 11 -12.95 -17.80 -19.67
N GLN A 12 -13.73 -18.34 -18.74
CA GLN A 12 -14.56 -17.57 -17.84
C GLN A 12 -13.70 -16.69 -16.91
N TYR A 13 -12.66 -17.26 -16.35
CA TYR A 13 -11.73 -16.52 -15.49
C TYR A 13 -11.11 -15.33 -16.24
N LEU A 14 -10.57 -15.55 -17.42
CA LEU A 14 -9.93 -14.50 -18.21
C LEU A 14 -10.92 -13.42 -18.66
N SER A 15 -12.14 -13.82 -19.03
CA SER A 15 -13.21 -12.89 -19.39
C SER A 15 -13.61 -12.00 -18.21
N LEU A 16 -13.83 -12.61 -17.05
CA LEU A 16 -14.17 -11.88 -15.82
C LEU A 16 -13.06 -10.94 -15.38
N LYS A 17 -11.83 -11.40 -15.44
CA LYS A 17 -10.66 -10.57 -15.11
C LYS A 17 -10.63 -9.30 -15.96
N LYS A 18 -10.86 -9.45 -17.27
CA LYS A 18 -10.88 -8.33 -18.19
C LYS A 18 -12.05 -7.38 -17.91
N GLU A 19 -13.24 -7.94 -17.63
CA GLU A 19 -14.42 -7.13 -17.26
C GLU A 19 -14.18 -6.35 -15.98
N VAL A 20 -13.59 -6.96 -14.96
CA VAL A 20 -13.26 -6.30 -13.69
C VAL A 20 -12.29 -5.14 -13.93
N GLU A 21 -11.26 -5.34 -14.74
CA GLU A 21 -10.30 -4.29 -15.08
C GLU A 21 -10.99 -3.10 -15.78
N LEU A 22 -11.86 -3.37 -16.75
CA LEU A 22 -12.60 -2.34 -17.47
C LEU A 22 -13.56 -1.58 -16.57
N LEU A 23 -14.31 -2.31 -15.73
CA LEU A 23 -15.27 -1.70 -14.80
C LEU A 23 -14.56 -0.85 -13.75
N THR A 24 -13.43 -1.33 -13.23
CA THR A 24 -12.61 -0.59 -12.27
C THR A 24 -12.12 0.71 -12.88
N LYS A 25 -11.62 0.66 -14.11
CA LYS A 25 -11.16 1.86 -14.82
C LYS A 25 -12.29 2.89 -15.00
N ARG A 26 -13.48 2.42 -15.40
CA ARG A 26 -14.64 3.29 -15.58
C ARG A 26 -15.10 3.89 -14.25
N GLN A 27 -15.11 3.08 -13.20
CA GLN A 27 -15.43 3.56 -11.86
C GLN A 27 -14.46 4.63 -11.40
N ASP A 28 -13.17 4.44 -11.61
CA ASP A 28 -12.13 5.41 -11.24
C ASP A 28 -12.27 6.73 -12.00
N GLU A 29 -12.61 6.67 -13.29
CA GLU A 29 -12.86 7.86 -14.09
C GLU A 29 -14.06 8.68 -13.55
N LEU A 30 -15.15 7.98 -13.21
CA LEU A 30 -16.33 8.63 -12.63
C LEU A 30 -16.04 9.19 -11.24
N LYS A 31 -15.30 8.45 -10.42
CA LYS A 31 -14.85 8.91 -9.11
C LYS A 31 -14.04 10.19 -9.20
N SER A 32 -13.12 10.27 -10.16
CA SER A 32 -12.31 11.48 -10.38
C SER A 32 -13.15 12.67 -10.78
N ARG A 33 -14.17 12.47 -11.63
CA ARG A 33 -15.10 13.52 -12.04
C ARG A 33 -15.95 14.01 -10.86
N LEU A 34 -16.47 13.08 -10.07
CA LEU A 34 -17.26 13.41 -8.87
C LEU A 34 -16.41 14.17 -7.87
N LYS A 35 -15.18 13.75 -7.66
CA LYS A 35 -14.22 14.41 -6.77
C LYS A 35 -13.96 15.85 -7.21
N ALA A 36 -13.72 16.07 -8.49
CA ALA A 36 -13.51 17.41 -9.05
C ALA A 36 -14.75 18.29 -8.85
N THR A 37 -15.94 17.72 -9.04
CA THR A 37 -17.21 18.44 -8.84
C THR A 37 -17.38 18.86 -7.38
N VAL A 38 -17.06 17.98 -6.44
CA VAL A 38 -17.13 18.29 -5.00
C VAL A 38 -16.16 19.42 -4.67
N GLU A 39 -14.95 19.38 -5.18
CA GLU A 39 -13.95 20.45 -4.97
C GLU A 39 -14.42 21.79 -5.51
N ALA A 40 -15.10 21.79 -6.66
CA ALA A 40 -15.55 23.02 -7.34
C ALA A 40 -16.84 23.57 -6.74
N ALA A 41 -17.80 22.74 -6.37
CA ALA A 41 -19.16 23.13 -5.99
C ALA A 41 -19.55 22.85 -4.54
N GLY A 42 -18.75 22.09 -3.81
CA GLY A 42 -19.04 21.74 -2.43
C GLY A 42 -18.78 22.90 -1.45
N GLU A 43 -19.34 22.77 -0.27
CA GLU A 43 -19.13 23.71 0.83
C GLU A 43 -18.16 23.11 1.85
N THR A 44 -17.23 23.91 2.32
CA THR A 44 -16.27 23.51 3.34
C THR A 44 -16.87 23.69 4.72
N ASP A 45 -16.84 22.63 5.54
CA ASP A 45 -17.33 22.69 6.92
C ASP A 45 -16.23 23.17 7.89
N ASP A 46 -16.58 23.22 9.19
CA ASP A 46 -15.68 23.68 10.24
C ASP A 46 -14.43 22.80 10.40
N ARG A 47 -14.52 21.53 9.98
CA ARG A 47 -13.43 20.57 10.08
C ARG A 47 -12.57 20.51 8.82
N GLY A 48 -12.92 21.30 7.80
CA GLY A 48 -12.21 21.34 6.53
C GLY A 48 -12.65 20.27 5.54
N HIS A 49 -13.74 19.56 5.81
CA HIS A 49 -14.34 18.64 4.84
C HIS A 49 -15.11 19.43 3.80
N VAL A 50 -15.03 19.01 2.54
CA VAL A 50 -15.83 19.61 1.47
C VAL A 50 -17.02 18.70 1.20
N ILE A 51 -18.23 19.26 1.31
CA ILE A 51 -19.47 18.51 1.25
C ILE A 51 -20.35 19.03 0.12
N LEU A 52 -20.88 18.11 -0.67
CA LEU A 52 -21.87 18.39 -1.71
C LEU A 52 -23.02 17.41 -1.56
N LYS A 53 -24.23 17.93 -1.34
CA LYS A 53 -25.44 17.12 -1.29
C LYS A 53 -26.08 17.08 -2.67
N VAL A 54 -26.39 15.89 -3.12
CA VAL A 54 -27.05 15.66 -4.41
C VAL A 54 -28.32 14.89 -4.17
N ASP A 55 -29.44 15.41 -4.64
CA ASP A 55 -30.73 14.71 -4.60
C ASP A 55 -31.03 14.20 -6.00
N ASP A 56 -31.03 12.89 -6.14
CA ASP A 56 -31.27 12.20 -7.40
C ASP A 56 -32.51 11.32 -7.29
N GLU A 57 -33.33 11.30 -8.33
CA GLU A 57 -34.58 10.54 -8.38
C GLU A 57 -34.40 9.04 -8.18
N ILE A 58 -33.25 8.50 -8.60
CA ILE A 58 -32.95 7.05 -8.55
C ILE A 58 -32.22 6.68 -7.27
N THR A 59 -31.16 7.41 -6.91
CA THR A 59 -30.31 7.10 -5.76
C THR A 59 -30.79 7.73 -4.46
N GLY A 60 -31.72 8.68 -4.55
CA GLY A 60 -32.14 9.49 -3.39
C GLY A 60 -31.15 10.59 -3.06
N GLU A 61 -31.23 11.09 -1.84
CA GLU A 61 -30.30 12.10 -1.36
C GLU A 61 -28.98 11.44 -0.97
N VAL A 62 -27.91 11.87 -1.63
CA VAL A 62 -26.55 11.36 -1.40
C VAL A 62 -25.65 12.53 -1.03
N THR A 63 -24.86 12.33 -0.01
CA THR A 63 -23.85 13.31 0.41
C THR A 63 -22.49 12.87 -0.11
N LEU A 64 -21.88 13.71 -0.94
CA LEU A 64 -20.52 13.52 -1.42
C LEU A 64 -19.59 14.31 -0.51
N THR A 65 -18.59 13.65 0.04
CA THR A 65 -17.67 14.27 0.99
C THR A 65 -16.24 14.04 0.58
N GLN A 66 -15.48 15.13 0.45
CA GLN A 66 -14.03 15.07 0.42
C GLN A 66 -13.57 15.24 1.86
N GLN A 67 -13.25 14.14 2.50
CA GLN A 67 -12.86 14.13 3.90
C GLN A 67 -11.41 14.58 4.07
N ARG A 68 -11.23 15.63 4.87
CA ARG A 68 -9.89 16.03 5.29
C ARG A 68 -9.42 15.11 6.40
N ARG A 69 -8.37 14.38 6.13
CA ARG A 69 -7.73 13.51 7.11
C ARG A 69 -6.37 14.09 7.45
N VAL A 70 -6.13 14.28 8.74
CA VAL A 70 -4.84 14.77 9.23
C VAL A 70 -4.19 13.66 10.01
N SER A 71 -2.99 13.27 9.60
CA SER A 71 -2.16 12.35 10.37
C SER A 71 -0.92 13.10 10.82
N LYS A 72 -0.49 12.80 12.04
CA LYS A 72 0.74 13.36 12.59
C LYS A 72 1.67 12.20 12.91
N THR A 73 2.80 12.19 12.26
CA THR A 73 3.87 11.22 12.51
C THR A 73 5.12 11.98 12.92
N LEU A 74 5.95 11.35 13.74
CA LEU A 74 7.20 11.95 14.17
C LEU A 74 8.15 12.07 12.97
N ASP A 75 8.58 13.29 12.68
CA ASP A 75 9.65 13.54 11.72
C ASP A 75 10.98 13.42 12.50
N MET A 76 11.70 12.35 12.23
CA MET A 76 12.89 11.99 12.99
C MET A 76 13.99 13.05 12.89
N ASP A 77 14.22 13.59 11.70
CA ASP A 77 15.29 14.58 11.47
C ASP A 77 14.98 15.90 12.14
N VAL A 78 13.75 16.39 11.99
CA VAL A 78 13.31 17.64 12.61
C VAL A 78 13.29 17.50 14.12
N ALA A 79 12.80 16.37 14.63
CA ALA A 79 12.77 16.10 16.07
C ALA A 79 14.17 16.05 16.66
N GLU A 80 15.11 15.39 15.99
CA GLU A 80 16.51 15.32 16.45
C GLU A 80 17.12 16.70 16.59
N THR A 81 16.97 17.54 15.58
CA THR A 81 17.47 18.91 15.59
C THR A 81 16.88 19.73 16.72
N LEU A 82 15.56 19.66 16.86
CA LEU A 82 14.85 20.43 17.89
C LEU A 82 15.23 19.96 19.30
N LEU A 83 15.31 18.65 19.53
CA LEU A 83 15.66 18.09 20.83
C LEU A 83 17.10 18.44 21.25
N LYS A 84 18.04 18.50 20.30
CA LYS A 84 19.39 18.92 20.53
C LYS A 84 19.45 20.40 20.89
N GLU A 85 18.71 21.25 20.20
CA GLU A 85 18.60 22.68 20.51
C GLU A 85 18.04 22.92 21.92
N ARG A 86 17.09 22.08 22.34
CA ARG A 86 16.49 22.17 23.69
C ARG A 86 17.30 21.51 24.78
N GLY A 87 18.37 20.80 24.41
CA GLY A 87 19.25 20.12 25.37
C GLY A 87 18.64 18.91 26.05
N ILE A 88 17.60 18.32 25.48
CA ILE A 88 16.90 17.15 26.04
C ILE A 88 17.00 15.91 25.15
N TYR A 89 17.83 15.93 24.14
CA TYR A 89 17.98 14.82 23.18
C TYR A 89 18.26 13.49 23.89
N ASP A 90 19.17 13.48 24.83
CA ASP A 90 19.59 12.24 25.54
C ASP A 90 18.45 11.61 26.35
N LYS A 91 17.48 12.42 26.79
CA LYS A 91 16.29 11.94 27.51
C LYS A 91 15.29 11.27 26.60
N CYS A 92 15.33 11.58 25.31
CA CYS A 92 14.33 11.15 24.32
C CYS A 92 14.85 10.04 23.39
N VAL A 93 16.08 9.61 23.56
CA VAL A 93 16.75 8.62 22.72
C VAL A 93 17.03 7.35 23.51
N LYS A 94 16.79 6.22 22.87
CA LYS A 94 17.16 4.90 23.38
C LYS A 94 18.12 4.26 22.40
N MET A 95 19.25 3.81 22.89
CA MET A 95 20.23 3.09 22.08
C MET A 95 19.83 1.61 22.03
N ILE A 96 19.55 1.12 20.82
CA ILE A 96 19.15 -0.27 20.62
C ILE A 96 20.17 -0.94 19.70
N PRO A 97 20.72 -2.11 20.09
CA PRO A 97 21.57 -2.88 19.20
C PRO A 97 20.79 -3.31 17.95
N VAL A 98 21.38 -3.13 16.80
CA VAL A 98 20.77 -3.51 15.51
C VAL A 98 21.75 -4.42 14.79
N LEU A 99 21.28 -5.59 14.37
CA LEU A 99 22.05 -6.50 13.54
C LEU A 99 22.14 -5.93 12.11
N GLN A 100 23.35 -5.88 11.60
CA GLN A 100 23.60 -5.38 10.24
C GLN A 100 23.94 -6.56 9.33
N GLU A 101 23.15 -6.80 8.31
CA GLU A 101 23.34 -7.92 7.38
C GLU A 101 24.70 -7.82 6.67
N ASP A 102 25.10 -6.63 6.23
CA ASP A 102 26.37 -6.42 5.56
C ASP A 102 27.55 -6.79 6.44
N ALA A 103 27.50 -6.46 7.73
CA ALA A 103 28.54 -6.83 8.70
C ALA A 103 28.57 -8.35 8.92
N ILE A 104 27.42 -9.01 8.96
CA ILE A 104 27.31 -10.47 9.07
C ILE A 104 27.98 -11.12 7.85
N MET A 105 27.66 -10.65 6.65
CA MET A 105 28.25 -11.19 5.42
C MET A 105 29.76 -10.95 5.35
N SER A 106 30.27 -9.85 5.88
CA SER A 106 31.70 -9.62 6.00
C SER A 106 32.38 -10.69 6.87
N CYS A 107 31.71 -11.10 7.95
CA CYS A 107 32.21 -12.18 8.81
C CYS A 107 32.23 -13.54 8.10
N VAL A 108 31.38 -13.74 7.12
CA VAL A 108 31.41 -14.95 6.25
C VAL A 108 32.68 -14.94 5.41
N TYR A 109 33.03 -13.81 4.82
CA TYR A 109 34.25 -13.66 4.01
C TYR A 109 35.52 -13.89 4.83
N THR A 110 35.54 -13.47 6.10
CA THR A 110 36.71 -13.67 6.97
C THR A 110 36.76 -15.07 7.58
N GLY A 111 35.74 -15.88 7.37
CA GLY A 111 35.67 -17.24 7.90
C GLY A 111 35.20 -17.34 9.36
N GLU A 112 34.77 -16.24 9.95
CA GLU A 112 34.22 -16.22 11.33
C GLU A 112 32.83 -16.87 11.39
N ILE A 113 32.08 -16.83 10.29
CA ILE A 113 30.77 -17.44 10.13
C ILE A 113 30.84 -18.44 8.99
N SER A 114 30.37 -19.67 9.21
CA SER A 114 30.32 -20.72 8.18
C SER A 114 29.10 -20.59 7.27
N GLU A 115 29.15 -21.26 6.12
CA GLU A 115 27.99 -21.32 5.21
C GLU A 115 26.79 -22.01 5.88
N ALA A 116 27.02 -23.02 6.71
CA ALA A 116 25.95 -23.67 7.48
C ALA A 116 25.29 -22.70 8.44
N ASP A 117 26.05 -21.83 9.07
CA ASP A 117 25.52 -20.78 9.95
C ASP A 117 24.66 -19.78 9.18
N VAL A 118 25.09 -19.41 7.96
CA VAL A 118 24.29 -18.52 7.08
C VAL A 118 22.95 -19.16 6.75
N ASP A 119 22.93 -20.43 6.39
CA ASP A 119 21.69 -21.15 6.09
C ASP A 119 20.75 -21.19 7.29
N THR A 120 21.31 -21.27 8.50
CA THR A 120 20.52 -21.24 9.74
C THR A 120 19.95 -19.83 10.01
N MET A 121 20.73 -18.77 9.79
CA MET A 121 20.31 -17.39 10.04
C MET A 121 19.35 -16.85 8.98
N PHE A 122 19.44 -17.34 7.73
CA PHE A 122 18.60 -16.92 6.61
C PHE A 122 17.74 -18.10 6.12
N PRO A 123 16.77 -18.57 6.89
CA PRO A 123 15.93 -19.68 6.51
C PRO A 123 15.08 -19.34 5.28
N SER A 124 14.92 -20.30 4.39
CA SER A 124 14.07 -20.15 3.21
C SER A 124 12.60 -20.11 3.61
N LYS A 125 11.88 -19.15 3.07
CA LYS A 125 10.43 -19.09 3.17
C LYS A 125 9.85 -19.38 1.79
N ILE A 126 8.97 -20.38 1.73
CA ILE A 126 8.36 -20.79 0.48
C ILE A 126 6.94 -20.23 0.42
N SER A 127 6.63 -19.55 -0.66
CA SER A 127 5.29 -19.09 -0.98
C SER A 127 4.95 -19.47 -2.41
N TYR A 128 3.65 -19.61 -2.70
CA TYR A 128 3.17 -19.99 -4.01
C TYR A 128 2.30 -18.90 -4.60
N ALA A 129 2.58 -18.53 -5.83
CA ALA A 129 1.74 -17.59 -6.57
C ALA A 129 1.10 -18.31 -7.75
N PHE A 130 -0.19 -18.08 -7.95
CA PHE A 130 -0.90 -18.59 -9.12
C PHE A 130 -0.87 -17.55 -10.24
N LEU A 131 -0.33 -17.91 -11.38
CA LEU A 131 -0.18 -17.01 -12.53
C LEU A 131 -0.84 -17.61 -13.75
N VAL A 132 -1.50 -16.76 -14.51
CA VAL A 132 -2.03 -17.11 -15.84
C VAL A 132 -1.34 -16.23 -16.86
N LYS A 133 -0.57 -16.85 -17.75
CA LYS A 133 0.19 -16.16 -18.79
C LYS A 133 -0.03 -16.85 -20.13
N ALA A 134 -0.02 -16.05 -21.20
CA ALA A 134 0.05 -16.62 -22.53
C ALA A 134 1.38 -17.35 -22.72
N SER A 135 1.34 -18.52 -23.36
CA SER A 135 2.58 -19.23 -23.71
C SER A 135 3.22 -18.55 -24.91
N ASN A 136 4.38 -17.97 -24.71
CA ASN A 136 5.19 -17.38 -25.75
C ASN A 136 6.39 -18.29 -25.99
N ASP A 137 6.55 -18.70 -27.22
CA ASP A 137 7.69 -19.54 -27.62
C ASP A 137 8.99 -18.77 -27.73
#